data_ad2b3cb2ad5a90886c397858648f61fc
#
_entry.id   ad2b3cb2ad5a90886c397858648f61fc
#
_cell.length_a   1.000
_cell.length_b   1.000
_cell.length_c   1.000
_cell.angle_alpha   90.00
_cell.angle_beta   90.00
_cell.angle_gamma   90.00
#
_symmetry.space_group_name_H-M   'P 1'
#
loop_
_entity.id
_entity.type
_entity.pdbx_description
1 polymer ?
#
loop_
_entity_poly.entity_id
_entity_poly.type
_entity_poly.pdbx_seq_one_letter_code
_entity_poly.pdbx_strand_id
1 'polypeptide(L)'
;QPENKPTETTPEPEPEPEPSEDAGDVYEAIRLINAERAKAGLAELTIDDDLMSMAAVRAAELPEKFDHTRPDGSDWKTVFGEFGVEVPYKRGENAGLGKDTASKQVNSWMNSSGHKANILKDNVTKIGVGYCYGDGAEKKNYWIMIVTN
;
A
#
# COMPACT_ATOMS: atom_id res chain seq x y z
N GLN A 1 56.72 28.53 -17.15
CA GLN A 1 55.81 27.40 -17.29
C GLN A 1 54.64 27.62 -16.37
N PRO A 2 53.40 27.63 -16.86
CA PRO A 2 52.25 27.66 -15.97
C PRO A 2 52.21 26.35 -15.20
N GLU A 3 52.34 26.40 -13.88
CA GLU A 3 52.10 25.26 -13.04
C GLU A 3 50.62 24.90 -13.17
N ASN A 4 50.32 23.70 -13.74
CA ASN A 4 49.03 23.11 -13.72
C ASN A 4 48.74 22.74 -12.27
N LYS A 5 48.09 23.64 -11.55
CA LYS A 5 47.49 23.33 -10.25
C LYS A 5 46.36 22.34 -10.54
N PRO A 6 46.38 21.12 -9.99
CA PRO A 6 45.26 20.22 -10.13
C PRO A 6 44.03 20.92 -9.56
N THR A 7 43.00 21.04 -10.39
CA THR A 7 41.72 21.53 -9.95
C THR A 7 41.21 20.46 -8.99
N GLU A 8 41.25 20.75 -7.68
CA GLU A 8 40.51 19.92 -6.73
C GLU A 8 39.02 20.05 -7.08
N THR A 9 38.53 19.04 -7.78
CA THR A 9 37.09 18.87 -7.92
C THR A 9 36.57 18.52 -6.52
N THR A 10 35.90 19.49 -5.90
CA THR A 10 35.09 19.22 -4.71
C THR A 10 34.10 18.10 -5.08
N PRO A 11 34.11 16.95 -4.39
CA PRO A 11 33.12 15.93 -4.68
C PRO A 11 31.75 16.56 -4.51
N GLU A 12 30.91 16.46 -5.56
CA GLU A 12 29.52 16.83 -5.45
C GLU A 12 28.94 16.03 -4.28
N PRO A 13 28.11 16.64 -3.39
CA PRO A 13 27.42 15.88 -2.39
C PRO A 13 26.65 14.77 -3.10
N GLU A 14 26.77 13.54 -2.62
CA GLU A 14 25.98 12.44 -3.15
C GLU A 14 24.52 12.89 -3.19
N PRO A 15 23.84 12.79 -4.35
CA PRO A 15 22.42 13.11 -4.40
C PRO A 15 21.73 12.24 -3.36
N GLU A 16 20.83 12.84 -2.59
CA GLU A 16 19.93 12.06 -1.73
C GLU A 16 19.38 10.92 -2.58
N PRO A 17 19.36 9.66 -2.06
CA PRO A 17 18.83 8.57 -2.85
C PRO A 17 17.43 8.96 -3.33
N GLU A 18 17.26 9.01 -4.64
CA GLU A 18 15.93 9.23 -5.22
C GLU A 18 15.00 8.19 -4.58
N PRO A 19 13.78 8.60 -4.16
CA PRO A 19 12.81 7.62 -3.68
C PRO A 19 12.69 6.54 -4.74
N SER A 20 12.74 5.27 -4.32
CA SER A 20 12.62 4.17 -5.26
C SER A 20 11.34 4.37 -6.10
N GLU A 21 11.39 3.98 -7.38
CA GLU A 21 10.30 4.22 -8.34
C GLU A 21 8.94 3.69 -7.87
N ASP A 22 8.93 2.70 -6.96
CA ASP A 22 7.71 2.12 -6.38
C ASP A 22 7.37 2.65 -4.97
N ALA A 23 8.02 3.74 -4.52
CA ALA A 23 7.69 4.37 -3.24
C ALA A 23 6.24 4.87 -3.24
N GLY A 24 5.40 4.34 -2.35
CA GLY A 24 3.99 4.70 -2.26
C GLY A 24 3.14 4.35 -3.49
N ASP A 25 3.66 3.54 -4.41
CA ASP A 25 2.97 3.21 -5.66
C ASP A 25 1.92 2.12 -5.45
N VAL A 26 0.66 2.54 -5.36
CA VAL A 26 -0.48 1.63 -5.14
C VAL A 26 -0.74 0.73 -6.34
N TYR A 27 -0.49 1.19 -7.55
CA TYR A 27 -0.69 0.38 -8.76
C TYR A 27 0.37 -0.70 -8.88
N GLU A 28 1.61 -0.41 -8.51
CA GLU A 28 2.66 -1.42 -8.44
C GLU A 28 2.35 -2.46 -7.35
N ALA A 29 1.80 -2.05 -6.22
CA ALA A 29 1.33 -2.99 -5.19
C ALA A 29 0.28 -3.96 -5.76
N ILE A 30 -0.69 -3.45 -6.52
CA ILE A 30 -1.71 -4.30 -7.17
C ILE A 30 -1.08 -5.26 -8.17
N ARG A 31 -0.14 -4.78 -8.98
CA ARG A 31 0.58 -5.64 -9.93
C ARG A 31 1.29 -6.79 -9.22
N LEU A 32 1.96 -6.50 -8.13
CA LEU A 32 2.67 -7.51 -7.32
C LEU A 32 1.71 -8.49 -6.64
N ILE A 33 0.58 -7.99 -6.12
CA ILE A 33 -0.47 -8.83 -5.54
C ILE A 33 -1.01 -9.79 -6.59
N ASN A 34 -1.30 -9.31 -7.79
CA ASN A 34 -1.77 -10.15 -8.89
C ASN A 34 -0.71 -11.16 -9.34
N ALA A 35 0.57 -10.81 -9.30
CA ALA A 35 1.65 -11.74 -9.58
C ALA A 35 1.70 -12.89 -8.55
N GLU A 36 1.50 -12.58 -7.26
CA GLU A 36 1.42 -13.61 -6.22
C GLU A 36 0.18 -14.51 -6.40
N ARG A 37 -0.94 -13.93 -6.80
CA ARG A 37 -2.15 -14.70 -7.11
C ARG A 37 -1.92 -15.65 -8.30
N ALA A 38 -1.28 -15.17 -9.35
CA ALA A 38 -0.94 -15.99 -10.52
C ALA A 38 -0.06 -17.19 -10.16
N LYS A 39 0.94 -16.98 -9.29
CA LYS A 39 1.79 -18.08 -8.78
C LYS A 39 0.98 -19.13 -8.03
N ALA A 40 -0.11 -18.74 -7.40
CA ALA A 40 -1.02 -19.65 -6.69
C ALA A 40 -2.13 -20.22 -7.57
N GLY A 41 -2.15 -19.92 -8.87
CA GLY A 41 -3.17 -20.40 -9.80
C GLY A 41 -4.51 -19.65 -9.69
N LEU A 42 -4.52 -18.46 -9.10
CA LEU A 42 -5.71 -17.64 -8.93
C LEU A 42 -5.81 -16.55 -10.00
N ALA A 43 -7.04 -16.20 -10.38
CA ALA A 43 -7.28 -15.13 -11.34
C ALA A 43 -6.84 -13.76 -10.79
N GLU A 44 -6.42 -12.88 -11.71
CA GLU A 44 -6.13 -11.49 -11.39
C GLU A 44 -7.36 -10.77 -10.84
N LEU A 45 -7.13 -9.88 -9.88
CA LEU A 45 -8.15 -8.95 -9.40
C LEU A 45 -8.21 -7.73 -10.30
N THR A 46 -9.42 -7.25 -10.56
CA THR A 46 -9.66 -6.03 -11.33
C THR A 46 -9.62 -4.82 -10.39
N ILE A 47 -8.92 -3.76 -10.81
CA ILE A 47 -8.92 -2.50 -10.07
C ILE A 47 -10.32 -1.92 -10.09
N ASP A 48 -10.86 -1.60 -8.93
CA ASP A 48 -12.17 -0.97 -8.76
C ASP A 48 -11.97 0.44 -8.19
N ASP A 49 -12.52 1.44 -8.88
CA ASP A 49 -12.31 2.84 -8.52
C ASP A 49 -12.87 3.19 -7.14
N ASP A 50 -14.02 2.63 -6.77
CA ASP A 50 -14.59 2.84 -5.44
C ASP A 50 -13.69 2.21 -4.36
N LEU A 51 -13.17 1.01 -4.60
CA LEU A 51 -12.25 0.37 -3.67
C LEU A 51 -10.93 1.13 -3.55
N MET A 52 -10.43 1.72 -4.64
CA MET A 52 -9.26 2.60 -4.57
C MET A 52 -9.51 3.80 -3.66
N SER A 53 -10.67 4.44 -3.80
CA SER A 53 -11.06 5.58 -2.97
C SER A 53 -11.28 5.19 -1.51
N MET A 54 -11.95 4.05 -1.27
CA MET A 54 -12.14 3.51 0.09
C MET A 54 -10.80 3.18 0.76
N ALA A 55 -9.89 2.55 0.03
CA ALA A 55 -8.57 2.23 0.53
C ALA A 55 -7.76 3.49 0.87
N ALA A 56 -7.89 4.55 0.07
CA ALA A 56 -7.27 5.84 0.36
C ALA A 56 -7.81 6.47 1.64
N VAL A 57 -9.13 6.42 1.85
CA VAL A 57 -9.77 6.89 3.09
C VAL A 57 -9.25 6.13 4.29
N ARG A 58 -9.22 4.80 4.21
CA ARG A 58 -8.73 3.95 5.29
C ARG A 58 -7.24 4.16 5.58
N ALA A 59 -6.40 4.30 4.55
CA ALA A 59 -4.97 4.57 4.72
C ALA A 59 -4.75 5.89 5.48
N ALA A 60 -5.54 6.93 5.17
CA ALA A 60 -5.47 8.23 5.83
C ALA A 60 -5.89 8.18 7.32
N GLU A 61 -6.66 7.18 7.72
CA GLU A 61 -7.07 6.98 9.12
C GLU A 61 -5.99 6.27 9.97
N LEU A 62 -5.11 5.49 9.34
CA LEU A 62 -4.14 4.67 10.05
C LEU A 62 -3.13 5.46 10.89
N PRO A 63 -2.68 6.68 10.51
CA PRO A 63 -1.84 7.49 11.38
C PRO A 63 -2.47 7.80 12.74
N GLU A 64 -3.79 7.97 12.80
CA GLU A 64 -4.52 8.21 14.03
C GLU A 64 -4.77 6.90 14.80
N LYS A 65 -5.14 5.84 14.08
CA LYS A 65 -5.43 4.54 14.67
C LYS A 65 -5.05 3.42 13.70
N PHE A 66 -3.94 2.77 13.96
CA PHE A 66 -3.48 1.62 13.18
C PHE A 66 -4.24 0.36 13.60
N ASP A 67 -5.44 0.19 13.06
CA ASP A 67 -6.37 -0.88 13.41
C ASP A 67 -7.40 -1.08 12.27
N HIS A 68 -8.03 -2.22 12.24
CA HIS A 68 -9.23 -2.46 11.42
C HIS A 68 -10.46 -1.75 12.00
N THR A 69 -10.43 -1.33 13.25
CA THR A 69 -11.40 -0.41 13.84
C THR A 69 -11.00 1.02 13.50
N ARG A 70 -11.96 1.78 12.99
CA ARG A 70 -11.74 3.17 12.55
C ARG A 70 -11.59 4.11 13.75
N PRO A 71 -11.04 5.33 13.54
CA PRO A 71 -10.88 6.32 14.61
C PRO A 71 -12.16 6.63 15.39
N ASP A 72 -13.33 6.60 14.74
CA ASP A 72 -14.63 6.83 15.37
C ASP A 72 -15.18 5.62 16.15
N GLY A 73 -14.45 4.51 16.20
CA GLY A 73 -14.83 3.28 16.87
C GLY A 73 -15.65 2.31 16.00
N SER A 74 -16.01 2.70 14.78
CA SER A 74 -16.72 1.81 13.86
C SER A 74 -15.78 0.80 13.21
N ASP A 75 -16.34 -0.31 12.72
CA ASP A 75 -15.62 -1.31 11.95
C ASP A 75 -15.17 -0.75 10.60
N TRP A 76 -14.04 -1.23 10.06
CA TRP A 76 -13.53 -0.75 8.77
C TRP A 76 -14.55 -0.89 7.64
N LYS A 77 -15.43 -1.89 7.70
CA LYS A 77 -16.45 -2.15 6.68
C LYS A 77 -17.47 -1.01 6.54
N THR A 78 -17.58 -0.14 7.53
CA THR A 78 -18.47 1.02 7.43
C THR A 78 -18.07 1.99 6.32
N VAL A 79 -16.83 1.89 5.81
CA VAL A 79 -16.38 2.68 4.67
C VAL A 79 -17.23 2.42 3.41
N PHE A 80 -17.74 1.21 3.22
CA PHE A 80 -18.60 0.89 2.07
C PHE A 80 -19.84 1.78 2.04
N GLY A 81 -20.47 2.01 3.18
CA GLY A 81 -21.65 2.87 3.29
C GLY A 81 -21.39 4.32 2.89
N GLU A 82 -20.19 4.83 3.12
CA GLU A 82 -19.79 6.18 2.72
C GLU A 82 -19.79 6.36 1.19
N PHE A 83 -19.62 5.27 0.46
CA PHE A 83 -19.62 5.24 -1.00
C PHE A 83 -20.95 4.72 -1.58
N GLY A 84 -21.97 4.54 -0.75
CA GLY A 84 -23.27 4.04 -1.17
C GLY A 84 -23.25 2.59 -1.65
N VAL A 85 -22.29 1.81 -1.19
CA VAL A 85 -22.10 0.41 -1.55
C VAL A 85 -22.47 -0.47 -0.37
N GLU A 86 -23.27 -1.51 -0.62
CA GLU A 86 -23.50 -2.54 0.39
C GLU A 86 -22.20 -3.30 0.68
N VAL A 87 -22.02 -3.72 1.93
CA VAL A 87 -20.84 -4.51 2.31
C VAL A 87 -20.86 -5.83 1.53
N PRO A 88 -19.85 -6.09 0.69
CA PRO A 88 -19.83 -7.31 -0.11
C PRO A 88 -19.76 -8.56 0.76
N TYR A 89 -20.33 -9.65 0.26
CA TYR A 89 -20.34 -10.94 0.97
C TYR A 89 -18.92 -11.47 1.19
N LYS A 90 -18.06 -11.36 0.17
CA LYS A 90 -16.63 -11.67 0.27
C LYS A 90 -15.84 -10.39 0.31
N ARG A 91 -15.00 -10.23 1.32
CA ARG A 91 -14.18 -9.03 1.52
C ARG A 91 -13.00 -9.34 2.42
N GLY A 92 -11.98 -8.50 2.32
CA GLY A 92 -10.83 -8.54 3.22
C GLY A 92 -10.11 -7.21 3.21
N GLU A 93 -9.51 -6.86 4.33
CA GLU A 93 -8.64 -5.70 4.46
C GLU A 93 -7.28 -6.13 4.99
N ASN A 94 -6.21 -5.66 4.35
CA ASN A 94 -4.85 -5.71 4.89
C ASN A 94 -4.40 -4.30 5.23
N ALA A 95 -3.80 -4.13 6.39
CA ALA A 95 -3.15 -2.89 6.79
C ALA A 95 -1.63 -3.10 6.85
N GLY A 96 -0.87 -2.07 6.52
CA GLY A 96 0.58 -2.09 6.56
C GLY A 96 1.16 -0.81 7.13
N LEU A 97 2.28 -0.93 7.84
CA LEU A 97 2.97 0.17 8.50
C LEU A 97 4.47 0.03 8.32
N GLY A 98 5.11 1.11 7.89
CA GLY A 98 6.56 1.26 7.92
C GLY A 98 7.27 0.95 6.60
N LYS A 99 6.62 0.34 5.63
CA LYS A 99 7.23 0.01 4.34
C LYS A 99 7.04 1.16 3.35
N ASP A 100 8.13 1.67 2.80
CA ASP A 100 8.11 2.81 1.90
C ASP A 100 7.76 2.43 0.45
N THR A 101 7.99 1.19 0.05
CA THR A 101 7.77 0.73 -1.32
C THR A 101 6.68 -0.33 -1.41
N ALA A 102 6.05 -0.41 -2.57
CA ALA A 102 5.06 -1.44 -2.88
C ALA A 102 5.63 -2.86 -2.71
N SER A 103 6.83 -3.11 -3.23
CA SER A 103 7.45 -4.43 -3.15
C SER A 103 7.75 -4.85 -1.71
N LYS A 104 8.24 -3.96 -0.88
CA LYS A 104 8.47 -4.24 0.54
C LYS A 104 7.17 -4.53 1.27
N GLN A 105 6.11 -3.76 0.97
CA GLN A 105 4.82 -3.95 1.64
C GLN A 105 4.15 -5.25 1.24
N VAL A 106 4.10 -5.56 -0.05
CA VAL A 106 3.49 -6.82 -0.53
C VAL A 106 4.27 -8.02 0.01
N ASN A 107 5.60 -7.95 0.00
CA ASN A 107 6.44 -9.01 0.58
C ASN A 107 6.14 -9.19 2.08
N SER A 108 5.97 -8.11 2.83
CA SER A 108 5.61 -8.17 4.26
C SER A 108 4.26 -8.85 4.47
N TRP A 109 3.25 -8.50 3.67
CA TRP A 109 1.95 -9.16 3.75
C TRP A 109 2.03 -10.65 3.39
N MET A 110 2.81 -11.02 2.38
CA MET A 110 2.99 -12.42 1.99
C MET A 110 3.72 -13.26 3.04
N ASN A 111 4.47 -12.65 3.94
CA ASN A 111 5.14 -13.33 5.05
C ASN A 111 4.29 -13.41 6.33
N SER A 112 3.05 -12.94 6.29
CA SER A 112 2.11 -12.99 7.40
C SER A 112 0.89 -13.84 6.99
N SER A 113 0.59 -14.91 7.73
CA SER A 113 -0.44 -15.87 7.35
C SER A 113 -1.82 -15.24 7.12
N GLY A 114 -2.24 -14.32 7.97
CA GLY A 114 -3.53 -13.64 7.85
C GLY A 114 -3.60 -12.69 6.65
N HIS A 115 -2.55 -11.91 6.43
CA HIS A 115 -2.45 -10.99 5.29
C HIS A 115 -2.32 -11.74 3.96
N LYS A 116 -1.52 -12.80 3.94
CA LYS A 116 -1.39 -13.69 2.79
C LYS A 116 -2.73 -14.32 2.41
N ALA A 117 -3.50 -14.76 3.40
CA ALA A 117 -4.82 -15.33 3.18
C ALA A 117 -5.77 -14.36 2.47
N ASN A 118 -5.70 -13.06 2.77
CA ASN A 118 -6.48 -12.04 2.06
C ASN A 118 -5.99 -11.83 0.62
N ILE A 119 -4.70 -11.85 0.38
CA ILE A 119 -4.13 -11.72 -0.97
C ILE A 119 -4.50 -12.93 -1.84
N LEU A 120 -4.48 -14.13 -1.28
CA LEU A 120 -4.78 -15.38 -1.97
C LEU A 120 -6.23 -15.82 -1.82
N LYS A 121 -7.11 -14.93 -1.34
CA LYS A 121 -8.52 -15.25 -1.13
C LYS A 121 -9.17 -15.64 -2.46
N ASP A 122 -9.85 -16.77 -2.47
CA ASP A 122 -10.69 -17.17 -3.59
C ASP A 122 -12.04 -16.42 -3.57
N ASN A 123 -12.76 -16.44 -4.69
CA ASN A 123 -14.06 -15.80 -4.82
C ASN A 123 -14.09 -14.28 -4.60
N VAL A 124 -12.93 -13.62 -4.63
CA VAL A 124 -12.83 -12.17 -4.76
C VAL A 124 -12.39 -11.83 -6.18
N THR A 125 -12.85 -10.70 -6.70
CA THR A 125 -12.63 -10.29 -8.10
C THR A 125 -12.12 -8.87 -8.24
N LYS A 126 -12.21 -8.07 -7.18
CA LYS A 126 -11.92 -6.63 -7.20
C LYS A 126 -10.91 -6.26 -6.13
N ILE A 127 -10.11 -5.24 -6.40
CA ILE A 127 -9.09 -4.75 -5.47
C ILE A 127 -9.00 -3.23 -5.50
N GLY A 128 -8.74 -2.64 -4.33
CA GLY A 128 -8.24 -1.29 -4.18
C GLY A 128 -7.08 -1.28 -3.21
N VAL A 129 -6.11 -0.41 -3.45
CA VAL A 129 -4.97 -0.18 -2.55
C VAL A 129 -4.84 1.32 -2.31
N GLY A 130 -4.60 1.69 -1.06
CA GLY A 130 -4.35 3.06 -0.64
C GLY A 130 -3.04 3.18 0.10
N TYR A 131 -2.46 4.36 0.02
CA TYR A 131 -1.22 4.71 0.70
C TYR A 131 -1.32 6.09 1.32
N CYS A 132 -0.76 6.24 2.51
CA CYS A 132 -0.65 7.52 3.19
C CYS A 132 0.72 7.63 3.85
N TYR A 133 1.37 8.77 3.65
CA TYR A 133 2.54 9.13 4.44
C TYR A 133 2.10 10.07 5.55
N GLY A 134 2.14 9.56 6.80
CA GLY A 134 1.73 10.36 7.95
C GLY A 134 2.72 11.47 8.23
N ASP A 135 2.23 12.72 8.34
CA ASP A 135 3.04 13.92 8.57
C ASP A 135 3.08 14.36 10.04
N GLY A 136 2.67 13.49 10.97
CA GLY A 136 2.75 13.74 12.39
C GLY A 136 4.19 13.67 12.95
N ALA A 137 4.34 13.63 14.28
CA ALA A 137 5.63 13.51 14.95
C ALA A 137 6.40 12.25 14.52
N GLU A 138 5.70 11.24 14.08
CA GLU A 138 6.26 10.02 13.49
C GLU A 138 5.88 9.95 12.02
N LYS A 139 6.82 10.28 11.14
CA LYS A 139 6.65 10.15 9.70
C LYS A 139 6.74 8.68 9.32
N LYS A 140 5.60 8.07 9.00
CA LYS A 140 5.49 6.65 8.68
C LYS A 140 4.70 6.42 7.39
N ASN A 141 4.98 5.30 6.78
CA ASN A 141 4.29 4.82 5.60
C ASN A 141 3.13 3.91 6.02
N TYR A 142 1.95 4.18 5.51
CA TYR A 142 0.74 3.42 5.81
C TYR A 142 0.09 2.91 4.53
N TRP A 143 -0.35 1.66 4.55
CA TRP A 143 -0.95 0.99 3.40
C TRP A 143 -2.23 0.29 3.79
N ILE A 144 -3.19 0.30 2.88
CA ILE A 144 -4.41 -0.50 2.94
C ILE A 144 -4.60 -1.23 1.61
N MET A 145 -4.97 -2.51 1.70
CA MET A 145 -5.51 -3.29 0.59
C MET A 145 -6.94 -3.69 0.95
N ILE A 146 -7.88 -3.50 0.04
CA ILE A 146 -9.25 -4.00 0.17
C ILE A 146 -9.53 -4.89 -1.04
N VAL A 147 -10.03 -6.08 -0.77
CA VAL A 147 -10.48 -7.03 -1.81
C VAL A 147 -11.95 -7.37 -1.57
N THR A 148 -12.71 -7.56 -2.66
CA THR A 148 -14.13 -7.94 -2.62
C THR A 148 -14.50 -8.86 -3.78
N ASN A 149 -15.63 -9.51 -3.65
CA ASN A 149 -16.27 -10.16 -4.79
C ASN A 149 -16.94 -9.13 -5.70
#